data_aa88735431eca0cc5b2a59f2e47950da
#
_entry.id   aa88735431eca0cc5b2a59f2e47950da
#
_cell.length_a   1.000
_cell.length_b   1.000
_cell.length_c   1.000
_cell.angle_alpha   90.00
_cell.angle_beta   90.00
_cell.angle_gamma   90.00
#
_symmetry.space_group_name_H-M   'P 1'
#
loop_
_entity.id
_entity.type
_entity.pdbx_description
1 polymer ?
#
loop_
_entity_poly.entity_id
_entity_poly.type
_entity_poly.pdbx_seq_one_letter_code
_entity_poly.pdbx_strand_id
1 'polypeptide(L)'
;GLVHQLPSPARADVNKLNSRSARIFTGVQPDILIYGHTHHALVKKVAGRLYINPGSATLPDNQSTRYGTIGVLNINPSNINVELHQLSEEGIKVIESFSFNADITDNY
;
A
#
# COMPACT_ATOMS: atom_id res chain seq x y z
N GLY A 1 -3.00 5.60 7.65
CA GLY A 1 -2.09 5.09 8.67
C GLY A 1 -0.78 4.60 8.09
N LEU A 2 0.26 4.73 8.84
CA LEU A 2 1.61 4.29 8.46
C LEU A 2 2.14 3.33 9.52
N VAL A 3 2.61 2.15 9.09
CA VAL A 3 3.16 1.13 9.98
C VAL A 3 4.25 0.35 9.24
N HIS A 4 5.25 -0.15 9.99
CA HIS A 4 6.35 -0.88 9.36
C HIS A 4 5.93 -2.26 8.85
N GLN A 5 5.19 -3.02 9.65
CA GLN A 5 4.88 -4.42 9.34
C GLN A 5 3.42 -4.77 9.63
N LEU A 6 2.84 -5.54 8.71
CA LEU A 6 1.50 -6.15 8.86
C LEU A 6 1.53 -7.58 8.33
N PRO A 7 0.57 -8.44 8.75
CA PRO A 7 0.30 -9.67 8.02
C PRO A 7 0.00 -9.33 6.57
N SER A 8 0.45 -10.17 5.63
CA SER A 8 0.25 -9.90 4.21
C SER A 8 -1.23 -9.79 3.87
N PRO A 9 -1.72 -8.66 3.32
CA PRO A 9 -3.12 -8.54 2.92
C PRO A 9 -3.53 -9.52 1.84
N ALA A 10 -2.59 -10.06 1.09
CA ALA A 10 -2.85 -11.05 0.05
C ALA A 10 -3.09 -12.45 0.62
N ARG A 11 -2.64 -12.73 1.84
CA ARG A 11 -2.65 -14.07 2.44
C ARG A 11 -3.43 -14.15 3.75
N ALA A 12 -3.43 -13.08 4.54
CA ALA A 12 -4.15 -13.06 5.81
C ALA A 12 -5.64 -12.92 5.59
N ASP A 13 -6.45 -13.50 6.48
CA ASP A 13 -7.89 -13.28 6.43
C ASP A 13 -8.24 -11.87 6.95
N VAL A 14 -9.46 -11.44 6.64
CA VAL A 14 -9.95 -10.10 6.97
C VAL A 14 -9.95 -9.87 8.49
N ASN A 15 -10.36 -10.86 9.27
CA ASN A 15 -10.46 -10.74 10.72
C ASN A 15 -9.09 -10.52 11.35
N LYS A 16 -8.08 -11.22 10.86
CA LYS A 16 -6.72 -11.09 11.34
C LYS A 16 -6.13 -9.72 11.02
N LEU A 17 -6.36 -9.22 9.81
CA LEU A 17 -5.94 -7.89 9.41
C LEU A 17 -6.61 -6.80 10.24
N ASN A 18 -7.92 -6.92 10.45
CA ASN A 18 -8.70 -5.96 11.23
C ASN A 18 -8.26 -5.94 12.69
N SER A 19 -8.03 -7.10 13.29
CA SER A 19 -7.56 -7.21 14.68
C SER A 19 -6.19 -6.57 14.84
N ARG A 20 -5.30 -6.79 13.90
CA ARG A 20 -3.95 -6.22 13.93
C ARG A 20 -4.00 -4.71 13.80
N SER A 21 -4.78 -4.20 12.85
CA SER A 21 -4.96 -2.76 12.66
C SER A 21 -5.57 -2.09 13.90
N ALA A 22 -6.54 -2.73 14.53
CA ALA A 22 -7.18 -2.22 15.74
C ALA A 22 -6.20 -2.10 16.91
N ARG A 23 -5.22 -2.98 17.02
CA ARG A 23 -4.19 -2.90 18.05
C ARG A 23 -3.21 -1.76 17.79
N ILE A 24 -2.84 -1.57 16.51
CA ILE A 24 -1.84 -0.57 16.13
C ILE A 24 -2.44 0.84 16.19
N PHE A 25 -3.65 0.99 15.68
CA PHE A 25 -4.34 2.28 15.59
C PHE A 25 -5.52 2.31 16.55
N THR A 26 -5.25 2.61 17.81
CA THR A 26 -6.30 2.71 18.83
C THR A 26 -7.07 4.02 18.68
N GLY A 27 -8.39 3.94 18.74
CA GLY A 27 -9.28 5.11 18.69
C GLY A 27 -9.72 5.51 17.29
N VAL A 28 -8.86 5.46 16.29
CA VAL A 28 -9.19 5.80 14.90
C VAL A 28 -8.68 4.69 13.98
N GLN A 29 -9.60 4.15 13.18
CA GLN A 29 -9.25 3.13 12.19
C GLN A 29 -8.99 3.80 10.83
N PRO A 30 -7.77 3.69 10.26
CA PRO A 30 -7.47 4.32 8.98
C PRO A 30 -8.18 3.62 7.83
N ASP A 31 -8.58 4.42 6.82
CA ASP A 31 -9.13 3.89 5.57
C ASP A 31 -8.04 3.47 4.59
N ILE A 32 -6.88 4.12 4.68
CA ILE A 32 -5.69 3.81 3.89
C ILE A 32 -4.57 3.48 4.86
N LEU A 33 -3.94 2.33 4.63
CA LEU A 33 -2.86 1.87 5.49
C LEU A 33 -1.63 1.57 4.65
N ILE A 34 -0.54 2.25 4.97
CA ILE A 34 0.75 2.09 4.29
C ILE A 34 1.68 1.31 5.21
N TYR A 35 2.27 0.26 4.69
CA TYR A 35 3.17 -0.61 5.45
C TYR A 35 4.36 -1.05 4.60
N GLY A 36 5.32 -1.69 5.23
CA GLY A 36 6.52 -2.17 4.55
C GLY A 36 6.97 -3.53 5.07
N HIS A 37 8.25 -3.68 5.28
CA HIS A 37 8.95 -4.84 5.83
C HIS A 37 9.19 -5.97 4.81
N THR A 38 8.19 -6.36 4.02
CA THR A 38 8.33 -7.48 3.09
C THR A 38 9.19 -7.15 1.87
N HIS A 39 9.40 -5.87 1.57
CA HIS A 39 10.06 -5.37 0.36
C HIS A 39 9.32 -5.75 -0.94
N HIS A 40 8.10 -6.26 -0.81
CA HIS A 40 7.25 -6.67 -1.93
C HIS A 40 6.15 -5.63 -2.16
N ALA A 41 6.16 -4.98 -3.32
CA ALA A 41 5.17 -3.98 -3.66
C ALA A 41 3.78 -4.61 -3.81
N LEU A 42 2.78 -4.02 -3.16
CA LEU A 42 1.42 -4.52 -3.18
C LEU A 42 0.44 -3.37 -2.95
N VAL A 43 -0.61 -3.32 -3.78
CA VAL A 43 -1.75 -2.44 -3.56
C VAL A 43 -3.01 -3.30 -3.59
N LYS A 44 -3.77 -3.30 -2.50
CA LYS A 44 -4.96 -4.14 -2.39
C LYS A 44 -6.01 -3.51 -1.49
N LYS A 45 -7.27 -3.58 -1.92
CA LYS A 45 -8.41 -3.18 -1.11
C LYS A 45 -9.04 -4.40 -0.46
N VAL A 46 -9.12 -4.41 0.87
CA VAL A 46 -9.67 -5.52 1.65
C VAL A 46 -10.63 -4.95 2.68
N ALA A 47 -11.88 -5.40 2.66
CA ALA A 47 -12.92 -5.00 3.62
C ALA A 47 -13.05 -3.47 3.74
N GLY A 48 -13.02 -2.76 2.62
CA GLY A 48 -13.17 -1.32 2.57
C GLY A 48 -11.92 -0.52 2.93
N ARG A 49 -10.83 -1.19 3.30
CA ARG A 49 -9.55 -0.53 3.61
C ARG A 49 -8.54 -0.78 2.50
N LEU A 50 -7.83 0.26 2.11
CA LEU A 50 -6.77 0.18 1.11
C LEU A 50 -5.43 -0.06 1.79
N TYR A 51 -4.77 -1.16 1.40
CA TYR A 51 -3.44 -1.53 1.89
C TYR A 51 -2.42 -1.24 0.81
N ILE A 52 -1.37 -0.50 1.15
CA ILE A 52 -0.31 -0.11 0.23
C ILE A 52 1.04 -0.50 0.81
N ASN A 53 1.79 -1.31 0.09
CA ASN A 53 3.19 -1.54 0.34
C ASN A 53 3.96 -1.07 -0.90
N PRO A 54 4.75 0.01 -0.80
CA PRO A 54 5.48 0.52 -1.97
C PRO A 54 6.68 -0.33 -2.38
N GLY A 55 6.97 -1.40 -1.65
CA GLY A 55 8.16 -2.19 -1.85
C GLY A 55 9.39 -1.53 -1.23
N SER A 56 10.56 -1.83 -1.77
CA SER A 56 11.80 -1.24 -1.34
C SER A 56 12.55 -0.67 -2.55
N ALA A 57 13.05 0.55 -2.41
CA ALA A 57 13.80 1.20 -3.48
C ALA A 57 15.17 0.56 -3.71
N THR A 58 15.80 0.06 -2.65
CA THR A 58 17.19 -0.43 -2.69
C THR A 58 17.32 -1.93 -2.44
N LEU A 59 16.35 -2.56 -1.79
CA LEU A 59 16.36 -3.98 -1.45
C LEU A 59 15.05 -4.63 -1.89
N PRO A 60 14.79 -4.74 -3.19
CA PRO A 60 13.54 -5.35 -3.65
C PRO A 60 13.44 -6.82 -3.28
N ASP A 61 12.21 -7.28 -3.05
CA ASP A 61 11.94 -8.69 -2.79
C ASP A 61 12.35 -9.56 -3.98
N ASN A 62 12.15 -9.05 -5.20
CA ASN A 62 12.61 -9.72 -6.40
C ASN A 62 14.11 -9.48 -6.59
N GLN A 63 14.92 -10.44 -6.16
CA GLN A 63 16.37 -10.35 -6.23
C GLN A 63 16.95 -10.42 -7.65
N SER A 64 16.13 -10.70 -8.65
CA SER A 64 16.57 -10.65 -10.04
C SER A 64 16.68 -9.22 -10.57
N THR A 65 16.13 -8.25 -9.85
CA THR A 65 16.22 -6.83 -10.20
C THR A 65 17.25 -6.14 -9.30
N ARG A 66 18.06 -5.27 -9.89
CA ARG A 66 19.07 -4.49 -9.17
C ARG A 66 18.44 -3.33 -8.42
N TYR A 67 17.38 -2.75 -8.99
CA TYR A 67 16.66 -1.61 -8.44
C TYR A 67 15.28 -2.02 -7.99
N GLY A 68 14.79 -1.34 -6.97
CA GLY A 68 13.49 -1.61 -6.40
C GLY A 68 12.38 -0.72 -6.92
N THR A 69 11.37 -0.52 -6.07
CA THR A 69 10.14 0.21 -6.42
C THR A 69 9.90 1.34 -5.44
N ILE A 70 9.14 2.33 -5.91
CA ILE A 70 8.57 3.38 -5.07
C ILE A 70 7.07 3.50 -5.37
N GLY A 71 6.32 4.05 -4.42
CA GLY A 71 4.90 4.32 -4.58
C GLY A 71 4.61 5.81 -4.59
N VAL A 72 3.64 6.21 -5.39
CA VAL A 72 3.11 7.58 -5.40
C VAL A 72 1.62 7.51 -5.11
N LEU A 73 1.18 8.21 -4.08
CA LEU A 73 -0.21 8.25 -3.66
C LEU A 73 -0.76 9.65 -3.87
N ASN A 74 -1.79 9.77 -4.70
CA ASN A 74 -2.50 11.01 -4.94
C ASN A 74 -3.92 10.89 -4.41
N ILE A 75 -4.30 11.77 -3.48
CA ILE A 75 -5.63 11.80 -2.89
C ILE A 75 -6.30 13.10 -3.30
N ASN A 76 -7.50 12.98 -3.87
CA ASN A 76 -8.34 14.13 -4.16
C ASN A 76 -9.78 13.84 -3.74
N PRO A 77 -10.70 14.85 -3.76
CA PRO A 77 -12.06 14.66 -3.25
C PRO A 77 -12.87 13.59 -3.96
N SER A 78 -12.55 13.26 -5.21
CA SER A 78 -13.33 12.31 -6.00
C SER A 78 -12.69 10.94 -6.16
N ASN A 79 -11.37 10.83 -6.04
CA ASN A 79 -10.69 9.55 -6.18
C ASN A 79 -9.33 9.50 -5.49
N ILE A 80 -8.81 8.28 -5.41
CA ILE A 80 -7.49 7.98 -4.87
C ILE A 80 -6.73 7.23 -5.96
N ASN A 81 -5.57 7.74 -6.34
CA ASN A 81 -4.69 7.10 -7.32
C ASN A 81 -3.41 6.64 -6.65
N VAL A 82 -3.03 5.40 -6.92
CA VAL A 82 -1.78 4.82 -6.45
C VAL A 82 -0.99 4.34 -7.66
N GLU A 83 0.24 4.78 -7.77
CA GLU A 83 1.16 4.32 -8.81
C GLU A 83 2.36 3.63 -8.18
N LEU A 84 2.74 2.48 -8.72
CA LEU A 84 4.00 1.83 -8.41
C LEU A 84 4.97 2.10 -9.55
N HIS A 85 6.15 2.56 -9.20
CA HIS A 85 7.19 2.92 -10.15
C HIS A 85 8.39 2.01 -9.98
N GLN A 86 8.91 1.49 -11.08
CA GLN A 86 10.15 0.70 -11.10
C GLN A 86 11.32 1.64 -11.34
N LEU A 87 12.32 1.55 -10.48
CA LEU A 87 13.58 2.28 -10.66
C LEU A 87 14.50 1.52 -11.60
N SER A 88 15.29 2.23 -12.38
CA SER A 88 16.30 1.65 -13.27
C SER A 88 17.40 2.66 -13.54
N GLU A 89 18.47 2.22 -14.21
CA GLU A 89 19.54 3.11 -14.65
C GLU A 89 19.07 4.16 -15.66
N GLU A 90 18.00 3.84 -16.39
CA GLU A 90 17.41 4.72 -17.39
C GLU A 90 16.40 5.70 -16.81
N GLY A 91 16.07 5.57 -15.52
CA GLY A 91 15.12 6.45 -14.85
C GLY A 91 14.02 5.70 -14.12
N ILE A 92 12.84 6.28 -14.10
CA ILE A 92 11.68 5.78 -13.37
C ILE A 92 10.58 5.44 -14.36
N LYS A 93 9.97 4.27 -14.20
CA LYS A 93 8.89 3.81 -15.06
C LYS A 93 7.68 3.37 -14.20
N VAL A 94 6.49 3.86 -14.56
CA VAL A 94 5.25 3.36 -13.94
C VAL A 94 5.02 1.92 -14.41
N ILE A 95 4.93 0.99 -13.46
CA ILE A 95 4.67 -0.41 -13.75
C ILE A 95 3.23 -0.81 -13.47
N GLU A 96 2.59 -0.16 -12.50
CA GLU A 96 1.19 -0.40 -12.17
C GLU A 96 0.53 0.90 -11.72
N SER A 97 -0.72 1.08 -12.08
CA SER A 97 -1.52 2.23 -11.71
C SER A 97 -2.89 1.75 -11.25
N PHE A 98 -3.33 2.25 -10.08
CA PHE A 98 -4.61 1.88 -9.48
C PHE A 98 -5.42 3.13 -9.23
N SER A 99 -6.73 3.06 -9.50
CA SER A 99 -7.64 4.16 -9.23
C SER A 99 -8.82 3.64 -8.42
N PHE A 100 -9.13 4.32 -7.33
CA PHE A 100 -10.22 3.96 -6.43
C PHE A 100 -11.14 5.14 -6.22
N ASN A 101 -12.45 4.89 -6.10
CA ASN A 101 -13.39 5.92 -5.70
C ASN A 101 -13.07 6.38 -4.28
N ALA A 102 -13.26 7.67 -4.03
CA ALA A 102 -13.07 8.24 -2.70
C ALA A 102 -14.29 8.06 -1.80
N ASP A 103 -14.98 6.92 -1.89
CA ASP A 103 -16.15 6.60 -1.07
C ASP A 103 -15.83 6.62 0.42
N ILE A 104 -14.57 6.34 0.76
CA ILE A 104 -14.09 6.39 2.12
C ILE A 104 -14.15 7.80 2.72
N THR A 105 -14.26 8.83 1.89
CA THR A 105 -14.34 10.23 2.33
C THR A 105 -15.77 10.73 2.41
N ASP A 106 -16.75 9.98 1.91
CA ASP A 106 -18.16 10.39 1.86
C ASP A 106 -18.88 10.26 3.19
N ASN A 107 -18.24 9.68 4.17
CA ASN A 107 -18.83 9.42 5.50
C ASN A 107 -18.45 10.46 6.56
N TYR A 108 -17.91 11.56 6.15
CA TYR A 108 -17.56 12.64 7.07
C TYR A 108 -18.71 13.59 7.31
#